data_e93f18f4f57295fa9de0ce5c4c1c157d
#
_entry.id   e93f18f4f57295fa9de0ce5c4c1c157d
#
_cell.length_a   1.000
_cell.length_b   1.000
_cell.length_c   1.000
_cell.angle_alpha   90.00
_cell.angle_beta   90.00
_cell.angle_gamma   90.00
#
_symmetry.space_group_name_H-M   'P 1'
#
loop_
_entity.id
_entity.type
_entity.pdbx_description
1 polymer ?
#
loop_
_entity_poly.entity_id
_entity_poly.type
_entity_poly.pdbx_seq_one_letter_code
_entity_poly.pdbx_strand_id
1 'polypeptide(L)'
;NARNLGIQNATGEWLAFVDADDYLARTGVATMMNDARHGEYDFFAYGHVAGQKQNSIADRKRVFDGGKLDEGRVQMIQNPTRYMQVWAKLFRRDIIEKNHIRFDAELPFAEDSDFTLRYMKHIVSICWKPEMVYHYTLNPQSVMRVQTGEKTEKYIRAMEKTAEAIQDENEIIKKAYDKYV
;
A
#
# COMPACT_ATOMS: atom_id res chain seq x y z
N ASN A 1 -12.42 -0.20 -13.38
CA ASN A 1 -11.23 -0.56 -12.60
C ASN A 1 -11.45 -1.90 -11.89
N ALA A 2 -10.63 -2.92 -12.23
CA ALA A 2 -10.79 -4.29 -11.72
C ALA A 2 -10.67 -4.38 -10.19
N ARG A 3 -9.72 -3.64 -9.56
CA ARG A 3 -9.53 -3.63 -8.12
C ARG A 3 -10.76 -3.09 -7.38
N ASN A 4 -11.44 -2.05 -7.89
CA ASN A 4 -12.69 -1.55 -7.30
C ASN A 4 -13.83 -2.56 -7.38
N LEU A 5 -13.93 -3.28 -8.50
CA LEU A 5 -14.89 -4.37 -8.64
C LEU A 5 -14.59 -5.51 -7.64
N GLY A 6 -13.31 -5.81 -7.44
CA GLY A 6 -12.86 -6.75 -6.41
C GLY A 6 -13.27 -6.33 -5.01
N ILE A 7 -13.05 -5.06 -4.63
CA ILE A 7 -13.50 -4.51 -3.34
C ILE A 7 -15.02 -4.66 -3.17
N GLN A 8 -15.79 -4.27 -4.19
CA GLN A 8 -17.25 -4.30 -4.17
C GLN A 8 -17.83 -5.70 -3.97
N ASN A 9 -17.18 -6.74 -4.52
CA ASN A 9 -17.64 -8.12 -4.44
C ASN A 9 -17.01 -8.92 -3.28
N ALA A 10 -16.03 -8.37 -2.59
CA ALA A 10 -15.37 -9.05 -1.49
C ALA A 10 -16.29 -9.15 -0.27
N THR A 11 -16.32 -10.32 0.36
CA THR A 11 -17.09 -10.61 1.56
C THR A 11 -16.21 -10.87 2.79
N GLY A 12 -14.90 -11.05 2.59
CA GLY A 12 -13.94 -11.28 3.66
C GLY A 12 -13.76 -10.07 4.59
N GLU A 13 -13.30 -10.29 5.78
CA GLU A 13 -12.95 -9.25 6.75
C GLU A 13 -11.72 -8.46 6.31
N TRP A 14 -10.79 -9.13 5.64
CA TRP A 14 -9.54 -8.59 5.16
C TRP A 14 -9.46 -8.66 3.63
N LEU A 15 -8.82 -7.64 3.05
CA LEU A 15 -8.51 -7.57 1.63
C LEU A 15 -7.00 -7.70 1.40
N ALA A 16 -6.63 -8.52 0.43
CA ALA A 16 -5.30 -8.60 -0.14
C ALA A 16 -5.38 -8.43 -1.65
N PHE A 17 -4.55 -7.58 -2.22
CA PHE A 17 -4.48 -7.38 -3.67
C PHE A 17 -3.33 -8.20 -4.26
N VAL A 18 -3.60 -8.81 -5.41
CA VAL A 18 -2.62 -9.56 -6.19
C VAL A 18 -2.71 -9.09 -7.62
N ASP A 19 -1.59 -8.64 -8.18
CA ASP A 19 -1.53 -8.21 -9.58
C ASP A 19 -1.59 -9.44 -10.50
N ALA A 20 -2.12 -9.28 -11.71
CA ALA A 20 -2.46 -10.39 -12.61
C ALA A 20 -1.23 -11.18 -13.10
N ASP A 21 -0.04 -10.57 -13.09
CA ASP A 21 1.23 -11.15 -13.48
C ASP A 21 2.08 -11.66 -12.31
N ASP A 22 1.55 -11.53 -11.07
CA ASP A 22 2.22 -11.90 -9.84
C ASP A 22 1.55 -13.09 -9.14
N TYR A 23 2.15 -13.59 -8.05
CA TYR A 23 1.56 -14.68 -7.25
C TYR A 23 1.95 -14.61 -5.78
N LEU A 24 1.12 -15.20 -4.93
CA LEU A 24 1.39 -15.33 -3.51
C LEU A 24 2.40 -16.46 -3.24
N ALA A 25 3.26 -16.27 -2.26
CA ALA A 25 4.11 -17.34 -1.77
C ALA A 25 3.24 -18.51 -1.28
N ARG A 26 3.76 -19.75 -1.37
CA ARG A 26 3.02 -20.97 -1.01
C ARG A 26 2.38 -20.91 0.38
N THR A 27 3.05 -20.28 1.33
CA THR A 27 2.57 -20.07 2.70
C THR A 27 1.97 -18.67 2.93
N GLY A 28 1.94 -17.83 1.89
CA GLY A 28 1.58 -16.41 2.01
C GLY A 28 0.21 -16.20 2.63
N VAL A 29 -0.82 -16.88 2.10
CA VAL A 29 -2.18 -16.77 2.66
C VAL A 29 -2.23 -17.26 4.10
N ALA A 30 -1.61 -18.40 4.41
CA ALA A 30 -1.59 -18.93 5.77
C ALA A 30 -0.92 -17.98 6.76
N THR A 31 0.21 -17.38 6.37
CA THR A 31 0.93 -16.37 7.16
C THR A 31 0.05 -15.15 7.42
N MET A 32 -0.51 -14.57 6.36
CA MET A 32 -1.38 -13.40 6.46
C MET A 32 -2.62 -13.66 7.31
N MET A 33 -3.28 -14.82 7.13
CA MET A 33 -4.47 -15.17 7.91
C MET A 33 -4.15 -15.48 9.38
N ASN A 34 -2.99 -16.04 9.67
CA ASN A 34 -2.55 -16.20 11.06
C ASN A 34 -2.36 -14.84 11.75
N ASP A 35 -1.74 -13.89 11.06
CA ASP A 35 -1.55 -12.53 11.59
C ASP A 35 -2.88 -11.78 11.74
N ALA A 36 -3.79 -11.92 10.78
CA ALA A 36 -5.13 -11.32 10.82
C ALA A 36 -5.98 -11.82 12.01
N ARG A 37 -5.81 -13.10 12.39
CA ARG A 37 -6.56 -13.70 13.52
C ARG A 37 -5.99 -13.35 14.89
N HIS A 38 -4.69 -13.11 14.98
CA HIS A 38 -3.98 -12.94 16.25
C HIS A 38 -3.42 -11.53 16.45
N GLY A 39 -3.49 -10.68 15.43
CA GLY A 39 -2.99 -9.30 15.47
C GLY A 39 -4.13 -8.32 15.54
N GLU A 40 -4.11 -7.46 16.55
CA GLU A 40 -5.06 -6.36 16.74
C GLU A 40 -4.59 -5.11 15.98
N TYR A 41 -4.24 -5.27 14.68
CA TYR A 41 -3.75 -4.17 13.86
C TYR A 41 -4.70 -3.90 12.70
N ASP A 42 -4.72 -2.66 12.21
CA ASP A 42 -5.58 -2.26 11.10
C ASP A 42 -4.95 -2.50 9.73
N PHE A 43 -3.61 -2.56 9.70
CA PHE A 43 -2.85 -2.71 8.48
C PHE A 43 -1.61 -3.58 8.69
N PHE A 44 -1.42 -4.55 7.81
CA PHE A 44 -0.19 -5.33 7.76
C PHE A 44 0.53 -5.13 6.44
N ALA A 45 1.85 -5.04 6.49
CA ALA A 45 2.70 -5.05 5.31
C ALA A 45 3.83 -6.07 5.47
N TYR A 46 4.13 -6.75 4.37
CA TYR A 46 5.04 -7.89 4.32
C TYR A 46 6.13 -7.69 3.27
N GLY A 47 7.16 -8.53 3.34
CA GLY A 47 8.18 -8.62 2.32
C GLY A 47 7.70 -9.37 1.06
N HIS A 48 8.48 -9.21 0.00
CA HIS A 48 8.25 -9.87 -1.28
C HIS A 48 9.56 -10.35 -1.91
N VAL A 49 9.46 -11.29 -2.84
CA VAL A 49 10.56 -11.78 -3.67
C VAL A 49 10.39 -11.20 -5.08
N ALA A 50 11.45 -10.64 -5.65
CA ALA A 50 11.50 -10.18 -7.04
C ALA A 50 12.66 -10.89 -7.76
N GLY A 51 12.35 -11.85 -8.63
CA GLY A 51 13.34 -12.77 -9.18
C GLY A 51 14.00 -13.59 -8.08
N GLN A 52 15.30 -13.40 -7.85
CA GLN A 52 16.06 -14.06 -6.77
C GLN A 52 16.24 -13.16 -5.54
N LYS A 53 15.81 -11.89 -5.61
CA LYS A 53 16.01 -10.91 -4.55
C LYS A 53 14.85 -10.94 -3.56
N GLN A 54 15.17 -11.15 -2.29
CA GLN A 54 14.24 -10.94 -1.18
C GLN A 54 14.27 -9.47 -0.77
N ASN A 55 13.08 -8.85 -0.73
CA ASN A 55 12.88 -7.47 -0.33
C ASN A 55 12.02 -7.45 0.93
N SER A 56 12.68 -7.53 2.08
CA SER A 56 11.97 -7.41 3.35
C SER A 56 11.51 -5.98 3.59
N ILE A 57 10.32 -5.83 4.14
CA ILE A 57 9.80 -4.51 4.54
C ILE A 57 10.42 -4.05 5.87
N ALA A 58 10.84 -4.99 6.69
CA ALA A 58 11.52 -4.77 7.98
C ALA A 58 12.38 -5.98 8.34
N ASP A 59 13.44 -5.80 9.12
CA ASP A 59 14.32 -6.90 9.57
C ASP A 59 13.63 -7.79 10.62
N ARG A 60 12.65 -7.24 11.34
CA ARG A 60 11.84 -7.89 12.36
C ARG A 60 10.44 -7.28 12.39
N LYS A 61 9.52 -7.91 13.10
CA LYS A 61 8.20 -7.31 13.35
C LYS A 61 8.36 -5.90 13.93
N ARG A 62 7.73 -4.91 13.31
CA ARG A 62 7.63 -3.52 13.77
C ARG A 62 6.17 -3.13 13.86
N VAL A 63 5.82 -2.48 14.96
CA VAL A 63 4.47 -1.97 15.20
C VAL A 63 4.54 -0.46 15.37
N PHE A 64 3.60 0.23 14.73
CA PHE A 64 3.41 1.66 14.85
C PHE A 64 1.96 1.91 15.25
N ASP A 65 1.76 2.30 16.49
CA ASP A 65 0.47 2.61 17.10
C ASP A 65 0.60 3.79 18.07
N GLY A 66 -0.50 4.33 18.52
CA GLY A 66 -0.52 5.46 19.43
C GLY A 66 0.43 6.59 18.96
N GLY A 67 1.31 7.06 19.84
CA GLY A 67 2.25 8.14 19.52
C GLY A 67 3.30 7.82 18.46
N LYS A 68 3.42 6.55 18.03
CA LYS A 68 4.34 6.11 16.96
C LYS A 68 3.67 5.92 15.59
N LEU A 69 2.36 6.06 15.51
CA LEU A 69 1.64 5.83 14.25
C LEU A 69 2.18 6.72 13.13
N ASP A 70 2.37 8.01 13.39
CA ASP A 70 2.88 8.96 12.39
C ASP A 70 4.32 8.66 11.97
N GLU A 71 5.14 8.03 12.82
CA GLU A 71 6.47 7.56 12.42
C GLU A 71 6.38 6.52 11.29
N GLY A 72 5.46 5.56 11.39
CA GLY A 72 5.20 4.58 10.33
C GLY A 72 4.65 5.23 9.05
N ARG A 73 3.67 6.11 9.20
CA ARG A 73 3.06 6.85 8.08
C ARG A 73 4.09 7.70 7.32
N VAL A 74 4.94 8.42 8.03
CA VAL A 74 6.04 9.22 7.47
C VAL A 74 7.00 8.35 6.66
N GLN A 75 7.43 7.21 7.20
CA GLN A 75 8.33 6.30 6.48
C GLN A 75 7.69 5.78 5.19
N MET A 76 6.39 5.51 5.17
CA MET A 76 5.66 5.07 3.98
C MET A 76 5.59 6.19 2.94
N ILE A 77 5.25 7.41 3.34
CA ILE A 77 5.15 8.58 2.44
C ILE A 77 6.50 8.91 1.80
N GLN A 78 7.57 8.89 2.56
CA GLN A 78 8.91 9.20 2.06
C GLN A 78 9.50 8.13 1.15
N ASN A 79 8.95 6.92 1.12
CA ASN A 79 9.41 5.82 0.28
C ASN A 79 8.22 5.03 -0.31
N PRO A 80 7.36 5.68 -1.13
CA PRO A 80 6.11 5.09 -1.57
C PRO A 80 6.31 3.85 -2.45
N THR A 81 7.33 3.81 -3.27
CA THR A 81 7.67 2.65 -4.10
C THR A 81 8.04 1.40 -3.29
N ARG A 82 8.45 1.58 -2.04
CA ARG A 82 8.76 0.48 -1.11
C ARG A 82 7.59 0.09 -0.23
N TYR A 83 6.76 1.05 0.16
CA TYR A 83 5.79 0.84 1.23
C TYR A 83 4.33 1.03 0.81
N MET A 84 4.03 1.75 -0.28
CA MET A 84 2.67 2.14 -0.62
C MET A 84 2.02 1.33 -1.76
N GLN A 85 2.73 0.39 -2.40
CA GLN A 85 2.08 -0.56 -3.29
C GLN A 85 1.04 -1.38 -2.53
N VAL A 86 -0.07 -1.76 -3.15
CA VAL A 86 -1.19 -2.43 -2.47
C VAL A 86 -1.01 -3.94 -2.31
N TRP A 87 -0.11 -4.56 -3.09
CA TRP A 87 0.20 -5.98 -2.94
C TRP A 87 1.12 -6.25 -1.73
N ALA A 88 1.23 -7.50 -1.29
CA ALA A 88 1.92 -7.93 -0.07
C ALA A 88 1.41 -7.21 1.20
N LYS A 89 0.13 -6.91 1.25
CA LYS A 89 -0.51 -6.19 2.36
C LYS A 89 -1.88 -6.78 2.70
N LEU A 90 -2.31 -6.55 3.94
CA LEU A 90 -3.67 -6.76 4.40
C LEU A 90 -4.31 -5.44 4.82
N PHE A 91 -5.49 -5.21 4.30
CA PHE A 91 -6.33 -4.06 4.60
C PHE A 91 -7.62 -4.53 5.25
N ARG A 92 -8.07 -3.88 6.28
CA ARG A 92 -9.39 -4.13 6.86
C ARG A 92 -10.48 -3.63 5.92
N ARG A 93 -11.37 -4.55 5.50
CA ARG A 93 -12.44 -4.21 4.57
C ARG A 93 -13.43 -3.22 5.18
N ASP A 94 -13.77 -3.33 6.47
CA ASP A 94 -14.67 -2.43 7.16
C ASP A 94 -14.18 -0.97 7.14
N ILE A 95 -12.88 -0.73 7.27
CA ILE A 95 -12.28 0.61 7.15
C ILE A 95 -12.44 1.16 5.73
N ILE A 96 -12.18 0.33 4.72
CA ILE A 96 -12.34 0.70 3.30
C ILE A 96 -13.79 1.06 2.99
N GLU A 97 -14.73 0.22 3.42
CA GLU A 97 -16.16 0.42 3.13
C GLU A 97 -16.74 1.63 3.89
N LYS A 98 -16.47 1.75 5.18
CA LYS A 98 -16.96 2.84 6.02
C LYS A 98 -16.50 4.21 5.50
N ASN A 99 -15.30 4.29 4.95
CA ASN A 99 -14.71 5.54 4.47
C ASN A 99 -14.77 5.69 2.94
N HIS A 100 -15.50 4.82 2.24
CA HIS A 100 -15.69 4.84 0.79
C HIS A 100 -14.38 4.89 0.00
N ILE A 101 -13.31 4.25 0.51
CA ILE A 101 -12.00 4.26 -0.14
C ILE A 101 -12.04 3.38 -1.39
N ARG A 102 -11.71 3.96 -2.54
CA ARG A 102 -11.68 3.29 -3.84
C ARG A 102 -10.46 3.75 -4.62
N PHE A 103 -9.95 2.91 -5.50
CA PHE A 103 -8.94 3.34 -6.47
C PHE A 103 -9.53 4.38 -7.40
N ASP A 104 -8.80 5.46 -7.60
CA ASP A 104 -9.19 6.49 -8.55
C ASP A 104 -8.96 6.01 -9.98
N ALA A 105 -10.03 5.99 -10.78
CA ALA A 105 -9.97 5.55 -12.17
C ALA A 105 -9.27 6.56 -13.10
N GLU A 106 -9.12 7.81 -12.66
CA GLU A 106 -8.46 8.87 -13.42
C GLU A 106 -6.95 8.90 -13.18
N LEU A 107 -6.45 8.15 -12.18
CA LEU A 107 -5.03 8.04 -11.89
C LEU A 107 -4.42 6.84 -12.61
N PRO A 108 -3.71 7.04 -13.73
CA PRO A 108 -3.02 5.96 -14.44
C PRO A 108 -1.72 5.54 -13.78
N PHE A 109 -1.22 6.33 -12.83
CA PHE A 109 0.01 6.11 -12.05
C PHE A 109 -0.21 6.55 -10.60
N ALA A 110 0.57 5.98 -9.68
CA ALA A 110 0.52 6.26 -8.24
C ALA A 110 -0.86 5.99 -7.60
N GLU A 111 -1.77 5.28 -8.27
CA GLU A 111 -3.07 4.88 -7.76
C GLU A 111 -2.97 4.04 -6.48
N ASP A 112 -1.91 3.24 -6.36
CA ASP A 112 -1.60 2.46 -5.17
C ASP A 112 -1.23 3.35 -3.98
N SER A 113 -0.41 4.38 -4.24
CA SER A 113 0.01 5.34 -3.23
C SER A 113 -1.16 6.19 -2.75
N ASP A 114 -1.99 6.67 -3.67
CA ASP A 114 -3.21 7.42 -3.36
C ASP A 114 -4.17 6.58 -2.50
N PHE A 115 -4.46 5.35 -2.92
CA PHE A 115 -5.32 4.42 -2.18
C PHE A 115 -4.77 4.15 -0.77
N THR A 116 -3.48 3.82 -0.68
CA THR A 116 -2.84 3.48 0.60
C THR A 116 -2.79 4.70 1.53
N LEU A 117 -2.52 5.89 1.00
CA LEU A 117 -2.50 7.13 1.77
C LEU A 117 -3.88 7.45 2.36
N ARG A 118 -4.93 7.38 1.54
CA ARG A 118 -6.31 7.59 2.02
C ARG A 118 -6.73 6.54 3.04
N TYR A 119 -6.29 5.30 2.90
CA TYR A 119 -6.51 4.26 3.89
C TYR A 119 -5.82 4.58 5.23
N MET A 120 -4.56 5.04 5.18
CA MET A 120 -3.78 5.35 6.39
C MET A 120 -4.37 6.48 7.23
N LYS A 121 -5.24 7.33 6.69
CA LYS A 121 -5.96 8.37 7.45
C LYS A 121 -6.91 7.80 8.50
N HIS A 122 -7.38 6.57 8.32
CA HIS A 122 -8.46 5.97 9.07
C HIS A 122 -8.02 4.81 9.97
N ILE A 123 -6.72 4.53 10.05
CA ILE A 123 -6.15 3.47 10.87
C ILE A 123 -5.48 4.04 12.12
N VAL A 124 -5.40 3.22 13.16
CA VAL A 124 -4.71 3.56 14.40
C VAL A 124 -3.47 2.68 14.64
N SER A 125 -3.23 1.70 13.76
CA SER A 125 -2.09 0.79 13.92
C SER A 125 -1.59 0.23 12.59
N ILE A 126 -0.26 0.11 12.47
CA ILE A 126 0.48 -0.47 11.36
C ILE A 126 1.39 -1.57 11.90
N CYS A 127 1.39 -2.73 11.27
CA CYS A 127 2.33 -3.81 11.57
C CYS A 127 3.14 -4.19 10.33
N TRP A 128 4.45 -4.05 10.39
CA TRP A 128 5.38 -4.54 9.36
C TRP A 128 5.98 -5.87 9.78
N LYS A 129 5.99 -6.80 8.84
CA LYS A 129 6.42 -8.18 9.05
C LYS A 129 7.53 -8.56 8.06
N PRO A 130 8.59 -9.26 8.51
CA PRO A 130 9.71 -9.64 7.64
C PRO A 130 9.37 -10.74 6.64
N GLU A 131 8.28 -11.49 6.84
CA GLU A 131 7.91 -12.66 6.05
C GLU A 131 7.67 -12.31 4.58
N MET A 132 8.17 -13.16 3.67
CA MET A 132 7.96 -13.05 2.23
C MET A 132 6.66 -13.74 1.85
N VAL A 133 5.61 -12.95 1.57
CA VAL A 133 4.28 -13.49 1.24
C VAL A 133 3.93 -13.37 -0.25
N TYR A 134 4.75 -12.65 -1.01
CA TYR A 134 4.43 -12.26 -2.38
C TYR A 134 5.62 -12.47 -3.32
N HIS A 135 5.35 -12.86 -4.55
CA HIS A 135 6.32 -12.96 -5.64
C HIS A 135 5.98 -11.95 -6.73
N TYR A 136 6.83 -10.93 -6.83
CA TYR A 136 6.76 -9.94 -7.89
C TYR A 136 7.47 -10.45 -9.14
N THR A 137 6.75 -10.54 -10.25
CA THR A 137 7.25 -11.00 -11.54
C THR A 137 7.99 -9.88 -12.26
N LEU A 138 9.28 -10.10 -12.54
CA LEU A 138 10.08 -9.13 -13.29
C LEU A 138 9.70 -9.18 -14.78
N ASN A 139 8.87 -8.25 -15.23
CA ASN A 139 8.50 -8.12 -16.63
C ASN A 139 9.39 -7.06 -17.31
N PRO A 140 10.25 -7.44 -18.29
CA PRO A 140 11.08 -6.49 -19.04
C PRO A 140 10.26 -5.46 -19.83
N GLN A 141 9.01 -5.79 -20.19
CA GLN A 141 8.10 -4.93 -20.96
C GLN A 141 7.16 -4.10 -20.06
N SER A 142 7.43 -4.04 -18.74
CA SER A 142 6.59 -3.27 -17.82
C SER A 142 6.48 -1.80 -18.25
N VAL A 143 5.24 -1.32 -18.31
CA VAL A 143 4.87 0.07 -18.64
C VAL A 143 5.58 1.08 -17.73
N MET A 144 5.97 0.68 -16.51
CA MET A 144 6.65 1.53 -15.56
C MET A 144 8.07 1.95 -16.01
N ARG A 145 8.70 1.25 -16.97
CA ARG A 145 10.08 1.50 -17.43
C ARG A 145 10.20 2.50 -18.57
N VAL A 146 9.10 2.79 -19.28
CA VAL A 146 9.13 3.74 -20.39
C VAL A 146 8.84 5.14 -19.86
N GLN A 147 9.79 6.06 -19.98
CA GLN A 147 9.57 7.48 -19.63
C GLN A 147 9.15 8.26 -20.88
N THR A 148 8.00 8.95 -20.80
CA THR A 148 7.50 9.88 -21.83
C THR A 148 7.08 11.19 -21.16
N GLY A 149 7.06 12.30 -21.87
CA GLY A 149 6.59 13.59 -21.34
C GLY A 149 5.16 13.51 -20.79
N GLU A 150 4.27 12.81 -21.51
CA GLU A 150 2.88 12.56 -21.07
C GLU A 150 2.81 11.83 -19.72
N LYS A 151 3.74 10.91 -19.47
CA LYS A 151 3.82 10.19 -18.19
C LYS A 151 4.21 11.11 -17.05
N THR A 152 5.10 12.06 -17.30
CA THR A 152 5.50 13.06 -16.30
C THR A 152 4.32 13.95 -15.90
N GLU A 153 3.54 14.44 -16.86
CA GLU A 153 2.35 15.24 -16.58
C GLU A 153 1.30 14.48 -15.75
N LYS A 154 1.07 13.21 -16.11
CA LYS A 154 0.16 12.32 -15.36
C LYS A 154 0.65 12.06 -13.94
N TYR A 155 1.97 11.96 -13.75
CA TYR A 155 2.56 11.79 -12.44
C TYR A 155 2.41 13.06 -11.59
N ILE A 156 2.67 14.24 -12.16
CA ILE A 156 2.46 15.52 -11.47
C ILE A 156 1.01 15.66 -11.02
N ARG A 157 0.04 15.37 -11.92
CA ARG A 157 -1.38 15.40 -11.56
C ARG A 157 -1.73 14.43 -10.43
N ALA A 158 -1.12 13.24 -10.40
CA ALA A 158 -1.31 12.28 -9.31
C ALA A 158 -0.76 12.83 -7.99
N MET A 159 0.38 13.53 -8.01
CA MET A 159 0.95 14.18 -6.83
C MET A 159 0.06 15.32 -6.32
N GLU A 160 -0.45 16.19 -7.20
CA GLU A 160 -1.39 17.25 -6.84
C GLU A 160 -2.64 16.68 -6.15
N LYS A 161 -3.24 15.65 -6.72
CA LYS A 161 -4.41 14.98 -6.16
C LYS A 161 -4.13 14.32 -4.79
N THR A 162 -2.95 13.74 -4.65
CA THR A 162 -2.49 13.18 -3.37
C THR A 162 -2.26 14.29 -2.34
N ALA A 163 -1.73 15.45 -2.75
CA ALA A 163 -1.58 16.62 -1.88
C ALA A 163 -2.93 17.11 -1.35
N GLU A 164 -3.96 17.14 -2.21
CA GLU A 164 -5.34 17.48 -1.80
C GLU A 164 -5.87 16.50 -0.76
N ALA A 165 -5.60 15.20 -0.94
CA ALA A 165 -6.07 14.15 -0.04
C ALA A 165 -5.48 14.25 1.38
N ILE A 166 -4.36 14.96 1.58
CA ILE A 166 -3.71 15.10 2.88
C ILE A 166 -3.84 16.50 3.49
N GLN A 167 -4.62 17.40 2.90
CA GLN A 167 -4.75 18.80 3.39
C GLN A 167 -5.24 18.90 4.83
N ASP A 168 -6.08 17.96 5.27
CA ASP A 168 -6.62 17.87 6.63
C ASP A 168 -5.75 17.04 7.60
N GLU A 169 -4.60 16.53 7.13
CA GLU A 169 -3.65 15.80 7.97
C GLU A 169 -2.82 16.73 8.86
N ASN A 170 -2.18 16.16 9.88
CA ASN A 170 -1.30 16.91 10.76
C ASN A 170 -0.02 17.39 10.03
N GLU A 171 0.66 18.36 10.62
CA GLU A 171 1.85 19.00 10.06
C GLU A 171 3.03 18.03 9.83
N ILE A 172 3.11 16.94 10.59
CA ILE A 172 4.17 15.94 10.43
C ILE A 172 4.00 15.20 9.10
N ILE A 173 2.76 14.83 8.78
CA ILE A 173 2.40 14.13 7.54
C ILE A 173 2.56 15.06 6.33
N LYS A 174 2.07 16.30 6.42
CA LYS A 174 2.25 17.30 5.36
C LYS A 174 3.71 17.54 5.02
N LYS A 175 4.55 17.78 6.04
CA LYS A 175 6.00 17.96 5.84
C LYS A 175 6.70 16.70 5.29
N ALA A 176 6.22 15.51 5.61
CA ALA A 176 6.76 14.28 5.03
C ALA A 176 6.46 14.19 3.54
N TYR A 177 5.26 14.61 3.14
CA TYR A 177 4.84 14.66 1.75
C TYR A 177 5.60 15.74 0.95
N ASP A 178 5.72 16.96 1.48
CA ASP A 178 6.48 18.06 0.85
C ASP A 178 7.95 17.72 0.58
N LYS A 179 8.53 16.83 1.38
CA LYS A 179 9.90 16.33 1.16
C LYS A 179 10.00 15.25 0.09
N TYR A 180 8.89 14.61 -0.22
CA TYR A 180 8.83 13.55 -1.23
C TYR A 180 8.59 14.13 -2.64
N VAL A 181 7.76 15.15 -2.76
CA VAL A 181 7.46 15.88 -4.02
C VAL A 181 8.56 16.86 -4.35
#